data_0c685b8f704b236a510ec434d82df462
#
_entry.id   0c685b8f704b236a510ec434d82df462
#
_cell.length_a   1.000
_cell.length_b   1.000
_cell.length_c   1.000
_cell.angle_alpha   90.00
_cell.angle_beta   90.00
_cell.angle_gamma   90.00
#
_symmetry.space_group_name_H-M   'P 1'
#
loop_
_entity.id
_entity.type
_entity.pdbx_description
1 polymer ?
#
loop_
_entity_poly.entity_id
_entity_poly.type
_entity_poly.pdbx_seq_one_letter_code
_entity_poly.pdbx_strand_id
1 'polypeptide(L)'
;VVMIVFGMKTSYGPATVTNIWKDGGFFPNGAQGFFMSFQMAIFSFIGIELIGITAGETKDPHKTIPQAINNVPFRILLFYVGSLAVIMSVVPWQQLNPADSPYVKMFGLVGIPFAAGIINFVVLTAAASSCNSGIFSNSRMLFGLSNQKQAPPIFEKTNKNGVPHIAILVSCALLLISALLNYII
;
A
#
# COMPACT_ATOMS: atom_id res chain seq x y z
N VAL A 1 16.91 5.45 10.71
CA VAL A 1 17.11 5.57 12.18
C VAL A 1 18.57 5.82 12.49
N VAL A 2 19.53 4.97 12.07
CA VAL A 2 20.98 5.12 12.37
C VAL A 2 21.48 6.52 12.01
N MET A 3 21.18 7.03 10.81
CA MET A 3 21.60 8.37 10.38
C MET A 3 21.08 9.48 11.29
N ILE A 4 19.85 9.34 11.79
CA ILE A 4 19.21 10.32 12.69
C ILE A 4 19.88 10.26 14.07
N VAL A 5 20.13 9.07 14.60
CA VAL A 5 20.75 8.88 15.92
C VAL A 5 22.17 9.44 15.96
N PHE A 6 22.93 9.25 14.88
CA PHE A 6 24.32 9.74 14.79
C PHE A 6 24.44 11.14 14.19
N GLY A 7 23.33 11.81 13.85
CA GLY A 7 23.35 13.16 13.26
C GLY A 7 24.17 13.25 11.97
N MET A 8 24.17 12.19 11.16
CA MET A 8 24.99 12.13 9.95
C MET A 8 24.58 13.24 8.98
N LYS A 9 25.57 13.93 8.42
CA LYS A 9 25.35 14.93 7.38
C LYS A 9 25.01 14.24 6.06
N THR A 10 23.92 14.68 5.46
CA THR A 10 23.49 14.29 4.12
C THR A 10 23.70 15.46 3.16
N SER A 11 23.51 15.26 1.86
CA SER A 11 23.47 16.35 0.86
C SER A 11 22.40 17.40 1.16
N TYR A 12 21.43 17.10 2.02
CA TYR A 12 20.32 17.97 2.43
C TYR A 12 20.53 18.62 3.81
N GLY A 13 21.67 18.35 4.47
CA GLY A 13 21.96 18.80 5.82
C GLY A 13 22.00 17.68 6.85
N PRO A 14 22.04 18.00 8.14
CA PRO A 14 22.07 16.98 9.19
C PRO A 14 20.72 16.24 9.27
N ALA A 15 20.78 14.92 9.36
CA ALA A 15 19.59 14.08 9.59
C ALA A 15 19.13 14.24 11.04
N THR A 16 18.07 14.99 11.28
CA THR A 16 17.54 15.25 12.63
C THR A 16 16.02 15.17 12.64
N VAL A 17 15.45 14.78 13.76
CA VAL A 17 14.00 14.76 13.96
C VAL A 17 13.38 16.15 13.81
N THR A 18 14.14 17.22 14.08
CA THR A 18 13.68 18.61 13.91
C THR A 18 13.33 18.96 12.46
N ASN A 19 13.83 18.21 11.47
CA ASN A 19 13.48 18.41 10.05
C ASN A 19 12.00 18.18 9.76
N ILE A 20 11.28 17.42 10.60
CA ILE A 20 9.85 17.14 10.43
C ILE A 20 9.00 18.42 10.53
N TRP A 21 9.42 19.40 11.35
CA TRP A 21 8.67 20.63 11.57
C TRP A 21 9.45 21.92 11.32
N LYS A 22 10.72 21.82 10.90
CA LYS A 22 11.58 22.98 10.67
C LYS A 22 11.05 23.88 9.55
N ASP A 23 10.48 23.31 8.50
CA ASP A 23 10.09 24.01 7.27
C ASP A 23 8.58 24.31 7.27
N GLY A 24 8.13 25.22 8.15
CA GLY A 24 6.74 25.66 8.21
C GLY A 24 5.88 24.99 9.29
N GLY A 25 6.49 24.22 10.20
CA GLY A 25 5.79 23.56 11.30
C GLY A 25 4.95 22.34 10.86
N PHE A 26 3.96 21.98 11.68
CA PHE A 26 3.06 20.86 11.39
C PHE A 26 2.03 21.16 10.29
N PHE A 27 1.79 22.41 9.98
CA PHE A 27 0.80 22.84 8.99
C PHE A 27 1.41 23.82 7.98
N PRO A 28 2.44 23.42 7.23
CA PRO A 28 3.16 24.31 6.32
C PRO A 28 2.26 24.92 5.24
N ASN A 29 1.21 24.21 4.84
CA ASN A 29 0.22 24.65 3.84
C ASN A 29 -1.11 25.05 4.49
N GLY A 30 -1.13 25.34 5.81
CA GLY A 30 -2.31 25.73 6.55
C GLY A 30 -3.40 24.64 6.60
N ALA A 31 -4.62 25.06 6.96
CA ALA A 31 -5.76 24.15 7.10
C ALA A 31 -6.12 23.44 5.79
N GLN A 32 -6.01 24.12 4.65
CA GLN A 32 -6.31 23.51 3.34
C GLN A 32 -5.38 22.34 3.04
N GLY A 33 -4.07 22.51 3.21
CA GLY A 33 -3.10 21.41 3.02
C GLY A 33 -3.33 20.26 3.98
N PHE A 34 -3.71 20.56 5.22
CA PHE A 34 -4.07 19.53 6.21
C PHE A 34 -5.26 18.69 5.73
N PHE A 35 -6.36 19.33 5.33
CA PHE A 35 -7.53 18.58 4.82
C PHE A 35 -7.23 17.80 3.54
N MET A 36 -6.45 18.36 2.61
CA MET A 36 -6.03 17.63 1.42
C MET A 36 -5.19 16.39 1.75
N SER A 37 -4.39 16.42 2.81
CA SER A 37 -3.60 15.26 3.22
C SER A 37 -4.45 14.06 3.67
N PHE A 38 -5.69 14.26 4.14
CA PHE A 38 -6.60 13.17 4.47
C PHE A 38 -6.94 12.31 3.26
N GLN A 39 -7.07 12.90 2.08
CA GLN A 39 -7.31 12.15 0.85
C GLN A 39 -6.20 11.13 0.61
N MET A 40 -4.94 11.54 0.79
CA MET A 40 -3.79 10.64 0.69
C MET A 40 -3.74 9.62 1.83
N ALA A 41 -4.03 10.06 3.07
CA ALA A 41 -4.02 9.19 4.24
C ALA A 41 -5.05 8.05 4.15
N ILE A 42 -6.23 8.30 3.57
CA ILE A 42 -7.28 7.29 3.37
C ILE A 42 -6.75 6.11 2.54
N PHE A 43 -5.90 6.36 1.53
CA PHE A 43 -5.29 5.30 0.73
C PHE A 43 -4.43 4.33 1.54
N SER A 44 -3.89 4.74 2.69
CA SER A 44 -3.14 3.87 3.59
C SER A 44 -4.01 2.79 4.25
N PHE A 45 -5.33 2.96 4.22
CA PHE A 45 -6.31 2.04 4.79
C PHE A 45 -6.97 1.14 3.76
N ILE A 46 -6.68 1.31 2.46
CA ILE A 46 -7.17 0.42 1.41
C ILE A 46 -6.61 -0.99 1.62
N GLY A 47 -7.47 -1.99 1.49
CA GLY A 47 -7.13 -3.40 1.68
C GLY A 47 -7.49 -3.96 3.05
N ILE A 48 -7.92 -3.13 4.01
CA ILE A 48 -8.40 -3.62 5.32
C ILE A 48 -9.67 -4.48 5.13
N GLU A 49 -10.50 -4.15 4.17
CA GLU A 49 -11.71 -4.88 3.79
C GLU A 49 -11.41 -6.33 3.36
N LEU A 50 -10.19 -6.64 2.90
CA LEU A 50 -9.78 -7.99 2.56
C LEU A 50 -9.89 -8.96 3.73
N ILE A 51 -9.77 -8.47 4.96
CA ILE A 51 -9.95 -9.28 6.17
C ILE A 51 -11.37 -9.86 6.22
N GLY A 52 -12.37 -9.06 5.86
CA GLY A 52 -13.77 -9.53 5.80
C GLY A 52 -13.99 -10.53 4.67
N ILE A 53 -13.41 -10.30 3.50
CA ILE A 53 -13.56 -11.16 2.32
C ILE A 53 -12.92 -12.55 2.55
N THR A 54 -11.80 -12.59 3.28
CA THR A 54 -11.10 -13.84 3.63
C THR A 54 -11.72 -14.59 4.81
N ALA A 55 -12.74 -14.02 5.44
CA ALA A 55 -13.38 -14.61 6.61
C ALA A 55 -13.90 -16.03 6.38
N GLY A 56 -14.51 -16.28 5.20
CA GLY A 56 -15.07 -17.58 4.81
C GLY A 56 -14.01 -18.68 4.60
N GLU A 57 -12.74 -18.32 4.46
CA GLU A 57 -11.62 -19.24 4.25
C GLU A 57 -10.71 -19.35 5.49
N THR A 58 -10.98 -18.54 6.50
CA THR A 58 -10.17 -18.47 7.71
C THR A 58 -10.56 -19.58 8.68
N LYS A 59 -9.57 -20.31 9.16
CA LYS A 59 -9.76 -21.28 10.26
C LYS A 59 -10.05 -20.51 11.54
N ASP A 60 -11.20 -20.77 12.17
CA ASP A 60 -11.68 -20.07 13.38
C ASP A 60 -11.82 -18.53 13.18
N PRO A 61 -12.78 -18.09 12.31
CA PRO A 61 -12.93 -16.68 11.97
C PRO A 61 -13.33 -15.82 13.16
N HIS A 62 -14.09 -16.35 14.12
CA HIS A 62 -14.51 -15.63 15.33
C HIS A 62 -13.36 -15.13 16.19
N LYS A 63 -12.23 -15.82 16.17
CA LYS A 63 -11.02 -15.43 16.90
C LYS A 63 -10.03 -14.67 16.04
N THR A 64 -9.81 -15.14 14.83
CA THR A 64 -8.74 -14.65 13.95
C THR A 64 -9.06 -13.27 13.38
N ILE A 65 -10.33 -13.01 12.99
CA ILE A 65 -10.73 -11.75 12.38
C ILE A 65 -10.63 -10.57 13.36
N PRO A 66 -11.16 -10.65 14.61
CA PRO A 66 -10.99 -9.55 15.56
C PRO A 66 -9.51 -9.27 15.88
N GLN A 67 -8.67 -10.30 15.97
CA GLN A 67 -7.23 -10.12 16.16
C GLN A 67 -6.58 -9.43 14.98
N ALA A 68 -6.93 -9.80 13.75
CA ALA A 68 -6.43 -9.15 12.54
C ALA A 68 -6.82 -7.66 12.51
N ILE A 69 -8.10 -7.34 12.75
CA ILE A 69 -8.60 -5.97 12.77
C ILE A 69 -7.89 -5.12 13.84
N ASN A 70 -7.69 -5.65 15.04
CA ASN A 70 -7.01 -4.93 16.13
C ASN A 70 -5.53 -4.68 15.84
N ASN A 71 -4.87 -5.54 15.06
CA ASN A 71 -3.47 -5.39 14.71
C ASN A 71 -3.23 -4.37 13.56
N VAL A 72 -4.25 -4.10 12.73
CA VAL A 72 -4.11 -3.19 11.59
C VAL A 72 -3.70 -1.77 12.01
N PRO A 73 -4.34 -1.08 12.97
CA PRO A 73 -3.94 0.26 13.36
C PRO A 73 -2.50 0.32 13.86
N PHE A 74 -2.06 -0.66 14.62
CA PHE A 74 -0.68 -0.72 15.10
C PHE A 74 0.32 -0.88 13.94
N ARG A 75 0.01 -1.73 12.95
CA ARG A 75 0.86 -1.90 11.76
C ARG A 75 0.93 -0.64 10.93
N ILE A 76 -0.20 0.06 10.75
CA ILE A 76 -0.24 1.34 10.03
C ILE A 76 0.61 2.38 10.76
N LEU A 77 0.44 2.56 12.07
CA LEU A 77 1.25 3.47 12.86
C LEU A 77 2.74 3.15 12.74
N LEU A 78 3.11 1.89 12.88
CA LEU A 78 4.52 1.50 12.85
C LEU A 78 5.14 1.67 11.47
N PHE A 79 4.50 1.16 10.43
CA PHE A 79 5.10 1.10 9.09
C PHE A 79 4.86 2.37 8.27
N TYR A 80 3.68 2.99 8.32
CA TYR A 80 3.43 4.22 7.56
C TYR A 80 3.94 5.45 8.30
N VAL A 81 3.45 5.71 9.49
CA VAL A 81 3.87 6.91 10.25
C VAL A 81 5.35 6.83 10.60
N GLY A 82 5.83 5.66 11.04
CA GLY A 82 7.24 5.45 11.35
C GLY A 82 8.17 5.64 10.15
N SER A 83 7.83 5.11 8.98
CA SER A 83 8.64 5.28 7.77
C SER A 83 8.63 6.72 7.27
N LEU A 84 7.47 7.39 7.29
CA LEU A 84 7.37 8.80 6.92
C LEU A 84 8.17 9.69 7.86
N ALA A 85 8.10 9.46 9.16
CA ALA A 85 8.89 10.19 10.15
C ALA A 85 10.40 10.04 9.91
N VAL A 86 10.87 8.82 9.57
CA VAL A 86 12.27 8.58 9.23
C VAL A 86 12.66 9.29 7.93
N ILE A 87 11.85 9.20 6.88
CA ILE A 87 12.13 9.85 5.59
C ILE A 87 12.22 11.37 5.76
N MET A 88 11.22 11.98 6.39
CA MET A 88 11.15 13.43 6.62
C MET A 88 12.25 13.95 7.54
N SER A 89 12.75 13.11 8.44
CA SER A 89 13.91 13.47 9.29
C SER A 89 15.22 13.54 8.51
N VAL A 90 15.30 12.86 7.35
CA VAL A 90 16.53 12.78 6.53
C VAL A 90 16.45 13.70 5.31
N VAL A 91 15.31 13.74 4.65
CA VAL A 91 15.06 14.52 3.43
C VAL A 91 13.95 15.54 3.70
N PRO A 92 14.21 16.85 3.53
CA PRO A 92 13.17 17.87 3.64
C PRO A 92 12.03 17.58 2.65
N TRP A 93 10.79 17.70 3.10
CA TRP A 93 9.62 17.33 2.30
C TRP A 93 9.50 18.12 0.99
N GLN A 94 9.97 19.38 0.97
CA GLN A 94 9.99 20.24 -0.23
C GLN A 94 10.88 19.70 -1.36
N GLN A 95 11.83 18.82 -1.05
CA GLN A 95 12.76 18.23 -2.00
C GLN A 95 12.35 16.81 -2.44
N LEU A 96 11.20 16.34 -1.96
CA LEU A 96 10.59 15.10 -2.41
C LEU A 96 9.84 15.37 -3.72
N ASN A 97 10.31 14.77 -4.81
CA ASN A 97 9.60 14.82 -6.08
C ASN A 97 8.57 13.68 -6.11
N PRO A 98 7.28 13.94 -6.42
CA PRO A 98 6.27 12.89 -6.57
C PRO A 98 6.62 11.80 -7.61
N ALA A 99 7.46 12.12 -8.59
CA ALA A 99 7.91 11.16 -9.61
C ALA A 99 8.99 10.19 -9.11
N ASP A 100 9.66 10.51 -7.99
CA ASP A 100 10.76 9.71 -7.47
C ASP A 100 10.33 8.94 -6.21
N SER A 101 10.75 7.69 -6.09
CA SER A 101 10.54 6.96 -4.85
C SER A 101 11.37 7.56 -3.70
N PRO A 102 10.73 7.99 -2.60
CA PRO A 102 11.46 8.51 -1.44
C PRO A 102 12.43 7.49 -0.84
N TYR A 103 12.09 6.22 -0.94
CA TYR A 103 12.95 5.12 -0.46
C TYR A 103 14.22 4.99 -1.28
N VAL A 104 14.14 5.07 -2.61
CA VAL A 104 15.32 5.04 -3.50
C VAL A 104 16.27 6.20 -3.14
N LYS A 105 15.70 7.40 -2.95
CA LYS A 105 16.46 8.58 -2.54
C LYS A 105 17.19 8.39 -1.21
N MET A 106 16.47 7.86 -0.20
CA MET A 106 17.01 7.58 1.12
C MET A 106 18.17 6.58 1.08
N PHE A 107 18.01 5.45 0.37
CA PHE A 107 19.04 4.43 0.29
C PHE A 107 20.26 4.89 -0.54
N GLY A 108 20.03 5.75 -1.54
CA GLY A 108 21.12 6.42 -2.27
C GLY A 108 21.98 7.30 -1.37
N LEU A 109 21.38 8.01 -0.40
CA LEU A 109 22.09 8.84 0.57
C LEU A 109 22.94 8.02 1.55
N VAL A 110 22.55 6.78 1.82
CA VAL A 110 23.33 5.86 2.68
C VAL A 110 24.54 5.27 1.93
N GLY A 111 24.62 5.49 0.60
CA GLY A 111 25.75 5.00 -0.22
C GLY A 111 25.69 3.48 -0.46
N ILE A 112 24.50 2.87 -0.40
CA ILE A 112 24.33 1.44 -0.69
C ILE A 112 24.33 1.26 -2.21
N PRO A 113 25.35 0.59 -2.79
CA PRO A 113 25.34 0.25 -4.21
C PRO A 113 24.11 -0.59 -4.52
N PHE A 114 23.51 -0.40 -5.69
CA PHE A 114 22.33 -1.15 -6.13
C PHE A 114 21.02 -0.89 -5.33
N ALA A 115 20.98 0.07 -4.41
CA ALA A 115 19.80 0.40 -3.62
C ALA A 115 18.55 0.63 -4.51
N ALA A 116 18.71 1.34 -5.62
CA ALA A 116 17.63 1.57 -6.58
C ALA A 116 17.09 0.25 -7.15
N GLY A 117 17.96 -0.68 -7.53
CA GLY A 117 17.56 -1.99 -8.05
C GLY A 117 16.80 -2.82 -7.02
N ILE A 118 17.29 -2.85 -5.78
CA ILE A 118 16.64 -3.58 -4.68
C ILE A 118 15.26 -3.00 -4.41
N ILE A 119 15.13 -1.67 -4.29
CA ILE A 119 13.84 -1.02 -4.03
C ILE A 119 12.89 -1.22 -5.20
N ASN A 120 13.34 -1.09 -6.44
CA ASN A 120 12.51 -1.34 -7.62
C ASN A 120 12.00 -2.78 -7.65
N PHE A 121 12.82 -3.76 -7.30
CA PHE A 121 12.40 -5.15 -7.17
C PHE A 121 11.33 -5.33 -6.07
N VAL A 122 11.51 -4.70 -4.91
CA VAL A 122 10.52 -4.72 -3.82
C VAL A 122 9.21 -4.07 -4.27
N VAL A 123 9.27 -2.92 -4.95
CA VAL A 123 8.07 -2.24 -5.47
C VAL A 123 7.35 -3.11 -6.49
N LEU A 124 8.09 -3.75 -7.42
CA LEU A 124 7.52 -4.66 -8.41
C LEU A 124 6.80 -5.86 -7.75
N THR A 125 7.45 -6.50 -6.79
CA THR A 125 6.85 -7.64 -6.06
C THR A 125 5.65 -7.23 -5.22
N ALA A 126 5.69 -6.03 -4.61
CA ALA A 126 4.57 -5.47 -3.87
C ALA A 126 3.37 -5.16 -4.80
N ALA A 127 3.63 -4.58 -5.97
CA ALA A 127 2.59 -4.33 -6.98
C ALA A 127 1.96 -5.63 -7.48
N ALA A 128 2.78 -6.64 -7.80
CA ALA A 128 2.28 -7.96 -8.21
C ALA A 128 1.43 -8.62 -7.11
N SER A 129 1.85 -8.53 -5.86
CA SER A 129 1.08 -9.02 -4.70
C SER A 129 -0.26 -8.28 -4.56
N SER A 130 -0.28 -6.96 -4.74
CA SER A 130 -1.50 -6.15 -4.70
C SER A 130 -2.47 -6.54 -5.81
N CYS A 131 -2.00 -6.72 -7.04
CA CYS A 131 -2.81 -7.21 -8.16
C CYS A 131 -3.42 -8.59 -7.87
N ASN A 132 -2.61 -9.51 -7.33
CA ASN A 132 -3.08 -10.84 -6.96
C ASN A 132 -4.16 -10.78 -5.87
N SER A 133 -4.00 -9.94 -4.85
CA SER A 133 -5.00 -9.72 -3.81
C SER A 133 -6.31 -9.13 -4.37
N GLY A 134 -6.21 -8.20 -5.31
CA GLY A 134 -7.36 -7.64 -6.01
C GLY A 134 -8.13 -8.68 -6.83
N ILE A 135 -7.43 -9.53 -7.60
CA ILE A 135 -8.05 -10.62 -8.35
C ILE A 135 -8.75 -11.61 -7.41
N PHE A 136 -8.08 -11.99 -6.33
CA PHE A 136 -8.65 -12.87 -5.31
C PHE A 136 -9.94 -12.28 -4.72
N SER A 137 -9.89 -11.03 -4.27
CA SER A 137 -11.02 -10.34 -3.67
C SER A 137 -12.20 -10.22 -4.62
N ASN A 138 -11.97 -9.71 -5.84
CA ASN A 138 -13.03 -9.53 -6.85
C ASN A 138 -13.66 -10.86 -7.24
N SER A 139 -12.88 -11.91 -7.41
CA SER A 139 -13.39 -13.23 -7.78
C SER A 139 -14.28 -13.84 -6.69
N ARG A 140 -13.91 -13.64 -5.41
CA ARG A 140 -14.71 -14.10 -4.27
C ARG A 140 -16.00 -13.28 -4.11
N MET A 141 -15.95 -11.98 -4.34
CA MET A 141 -17.14 -11.13 -4.34
C MET A 141 -18.10 -11.51 -5.45
N LEU A 142 -17.61 -11.71 -6.68
CA LEU A 142 -18.46 -12.16 -7.81
C LEU A 142 -19.12 -13.51 -7.52
N PHE A 143 -18.37 -14.45 -6.97
CA PHE A 143 -18.89 -15.76 -6.54
C PHE A 143 -19.99 -15.60 -5.47
N GLY A 144 -19.73 -14.79 -4.44
CA GLY A 144 -20.71 -14.53 -3.37
C GLY A 144 -21.98 -13.87 -3.87
N LEU A 145 -21.87 -12.86 -4.74
CA LEU A 145 -23.01 -12.18 -5.36
C LEU A 145 -23.82 -13.13 -6.27
N SER A 146 -23.14 -14.01 -7.01
CA SER A 146 -23.79 -14.99 -7.86
C SER A 146 -24.62 -16.00 -7.03
N ASN A 147 -24.05 -16.51 -5.94
CA ASN A 147 -24.78 -17.38 -5.01
C ASN A 147 -26.04 -16.71 -4.42
N GLN A 148 -26.01 -15.38 -4.26
CA GLN A 148 -27.15 -14.58 -3.80
C GLN A 148 -28.10 -14.16 -4.94
N LYS A 149 -27.89 -14.66 -6.17
CA LYS A 149 -28.63 -14.29 -7.38
C LYS A 149 -28.58 -12.81 -7.76
N GLN A 150 -27.51 -12.11 -7.32
CA GLN A 150 -27.24 -10.70 -7.64
C GLN A 150 -26.24 -10.53 -8.78
N ALA A 151 -25.62 -11.61 -9.24
CA ALA A 151 -24.73 -11.66 -10.39
C ALA A 151 -25.05 -12.88 -11.27
N PRO A 152 -24.58 -12.91 -12.53
CA PRO A 152 -24.83 -14.02 -13.43
C PRO A 152 -24.42 -15.38 -12.86
N PRO A 153 -25.22 -16.46 -13.04
CA PRO A 153 -24.96 -17.78 -12.46
C PRO A 153 -23.64 -18.44 -12.93
N ILE A 154 -23.04 -17.92 -13.98
CA ILE A 154 -21.78 -18.41 -14.50
C ILE A 154 -20.65 -18.31 -13.47
N PHE A 155 -20.72 -17.34 -12.55
CA PHE A 155 -19.71 -17.10 -11.52
C PHE A 155 -19.83 -18.04 -10.32
N GLU A 156 -20.93 -18.82 -10.19
CA GLU A 156 -21.08 -19.88 -9.19
C GLU A 156 -20.18 -21.11 -9.48
N LYS A 157 -19.71 -21.23 -10.74
CA LYS A 157 -18.95 -22.39 -11.15
C LYS A 157 -17.57 -22.39 -10.49
N THR A 158 -17.33 -23.41 -9.68
CA THR A 158 -16.04 -23.68 -9.06
C THR A 158 -15.35 -24.89 -9.71
N ASN A 159 -14.04 -24.95 -9.62
CA ASN A 159 -13.29 -26.14 -9.98
C ASN A 159 -13.37 -27.21 -8.85
N LYS A 160 -12.69 -28.36 -9.04
CA LYS A 160 -12.66 -29.46 -8.06
C LYS A 160 -12.14 -29.05 -6.66
N ASN A 161 -11.41 -27.94 -6.59
CA ASN A 161 -10.83 -27.40 -5.36
C ASN A 161 -11.66 -26.26 -4.75
N GLY A 162 -12.89 -26.01 -5.24
CA GLY A 162 -13.74 -24.92 -4.76
C GLY A 162 -13.33 -23.52 -5.23
N VAL A 163 -12.44 -23.40 -6.22
CA VAL A 163 -11.97 -22.12 -6.72
C VAL A 163 -12.88 -21.61 -7.85
N PRO A 164 -13.39 -20.36 -7.80
CA PRO A 164 -14.26 -19.77 -8.80
C PRO A 164 -13.47 -19.32 -10.05
N HIS A 165 -13.05 -20.26 -10.86
CA HIS A 165 -12.11 -20.05 -11.98
C HIS A 165 -12.63 -19.07 -13.03
N ILE A 166 -13.94 -19.04 -13.32
CA ILE A 166 -14.51 -18.10 -14.30
C ILE A 166 -14.47 -16.66 -13.75
N ALA A 167 -14.79 -16.46 -12.49
CA ALA A 167 -14.68 -15.15 -11.86
C ALA A 167 -13.22 -14.63 -11.84
N ILE A 168 -12.27 -15.53 -11.61
CA ILE A 168 -10.83 -15.20 -11.70
C ILE A 168 -10.44 -14.79 -13.12
N LEU A 169 -10.83 -15.57 -14.13
CA LEU A 169 -10.50 -15.26 -15.53
C LEU A 169 -11.08 -13.91 -15.98
N VAL A 170 -12.32 -13.62 -15.60
CA VAL A 170 -12.94 -12.32 -15.91
C VAL A 170 -12.23 -11.19 -15.20
N SER A 171 -11.89 -11.35 -13.92
CA SER A 171 -11.13 -10.34 -13.17
C SER A 171 -9.74 -10.09 -13.79
N CYS A 172 -9.03 -11.13 -14.20
CA CYS A 172 -7.75 -11.01 -14.90
C CYS A 172 -7.90 -10.30 -16.25
N ALA A 173 -8.93 -10.66 -17.04
CA ALA A 173 -9.18 -10.02 -18.33
C ALA A 173 -9.46 -8.53 -18.21
N LEU A 174 -10.29 -8.13 -17.23
CA LEU A 174 -10.59 -6.72 -16.98
C LEU A 174 -9.35 -5.94 -16.52
N LEU A 175 -8.51 -6.55 -15.69
CA LEU A 175 -7.25 -5.94 -15.26
C LEU A 175 -6.29 -5.75 -16.44
N LEU A 176 -6.16 -6.74 -17.33
CA LEU A 176 -5.36 -6.62 -18.55
C LEU A 176 -5.89 -5.54 -19.49
N ILE A 177 -7.20 -5.48 -19.68
CA ILE A 177 -7.84 -4.43 -20.51
C ILE A 177 -7.54 -3.05 -19.91
N SER A 178 -7.69 -2.88 -18.59
CA SER A 178 -7.36 -1.63 -17.91
C SER A 178 -5.90 -1.23 -18.09
N ALA A 179 -4.98 -2.19 -17.99
CA ALA A 179 -3.55 -1.95 -18.20
C ALA A 179 -3.24 -1.54 -19.65
N LEU A 180 -3.87 -2.20 -20.62
CA LEU A 180 -3.71 -1.87 -22.04
C LEU A 180 -4.27 -0.47 -22.37
N LEU A 181 -5.44 -0.14 -21.82
CA LEU A 181 -6.04 1.19 -22.01
C LEU A 181 -5.14 2.29 -21.43
N ASN A 182 -4.57 2.07 -20.26
CA ASN A 182 -3.64 3.02 -19.63
C ASN A 182 -2.33 3.19 -20.44
N TYR A 183 -1.93 2.17 -21.21
CA TYR A 183 -0.74 2.25 -22.07
C TYR A 183 -1.02 2.99 -23.39
N ILE A 184 -2.27 2.96 -23.89
CA ILE A 184 -2.66 3.53 -25.19
C ILE A 184 -3.06 5.02 -25.05
N ILE A 185 -3.64 5.40 -23.90
CA ILE A 185 -4.09 6.78 -23.59
C ILE A 185 -2.99 7.52 -22.84
#